data_198e82ebb185c6266ff2b19a7e7a2a17
#
_entry.id   198e82ebb185c6266ff2b19a7e7a2a17
#
_cell.length_a   1.000
_cell.length_b   1.000
_cell.length_c   1.000
_cell.angle_alpha   90.00
_cell.angle_beta   90.00
_cell.angle_gamma   90.00
#
_symmetry.space_group_name_H-M   'P 1'
#
loop_
_entity.id
_entity.type
_entity.pdbx_description
1 polymer ?
#
loop_
_entity_poly.entity_id
_entity_poly.type
_entity_poly.pdbx_seq_one_letter_code
_entity_poly.pdbx_strand_id
1 'polypeptide(L)'
;EVAQGYKTVKEKSAVVRFKVVGEDAYFLAWTTTPWTLPSNVALCVNPNDTYVKVKAVDGYTYYMAEALADKVLSQLLSKEDAEAGKKAYEVLETYKGNDLEYKEYEPLYDCAKQLADKQGKKGFFVTCDTYVTMSDGTGIVHIAPAFGEDDANVGRNYDLPFVQFVDGKGDLTEETPFAGMFVKDADPEVLKDLDARGLLFDAPKFEHEYPHCWRCDKPLIYYARESWYIKETAVKDDLIRNNNTVNWIPESIGSGRFGNWLENIQDWAISRNRYWGTPLNIWECEACGHQESIGSRAELAERSGNPDDAKVELHRPYIDAVTFKCPDCGKT
;
A
#
# COMPACT_ATOMS: atom_id res chain seq x y z
N GLU A 1 -1.30 -10.11 17.05
CA GLU A 1 -1.91 -11.31 16.43
C GLU A 1 -1.17 -11.71 15.14
N VAL A 2 -0.77 -10.78 14.30
CA VAL A 2 -0.06 -11.05 13.04
C VAL A 2 1.32 -11.63 13.30
N ALA A 3 2.06 -11.12 14.28
CA ALA A 3 3.43 -11.55 14.58
C ALA A 3 3.58 -13.07 14.89
N GLN A 4 2.52 -13.73 15.34
CA GLN A 4 2.53 -15.16 15.64
C GLN A 4 2.22 -16.07 14.44
N GLY A 5 1.79 -15.47 13.33
CA GLY A 5 1.34 -16.20 12.15
C GLY A 5 2.29 -16.12 10.94
N TYR A 6 3.50 -15.60 11.11
CA TYR A 6 4.47 -15.59 10.00
C TYR A 6 4.96 -17.00 9.67
N LYS A 7 5.04 -17.29 8.39
CA LYS A 7 5.54 -18.55 7.84
C LYS A 7 6.43 -18.26 6.64
N THR A 8 7.48 -19.05 6.52
CA THR A 8 8.28 -19.07 5.30
C THR A 8 7.46 -19.68 4.17
N VAL A 9 7.17 -18.90 3.14
CA VAL A 9 6.46 -19.34 1.94
C VAL A 9 7.35 -19.20 0.71
N LYS A 10 7.10 -20.05 -0.29
CA LYS A 10 7.79 -19.99 -1.58
C LYS A 10 6.78 -19.77 -2.68
N GLU A 11 6.69 -18.55 -3.15
CA GLU A 11 5.71 -18.10 -4.14
C GLU A 11 6.40 -17.59 -5.39
N LYS A 12 5.65 -17.43 -6.49
CA LYS A 12 6.17 -16.76 -7.68
C LYS A 12 6.09 -15.27 -7.47
N SER A 13 7.21 -14.59 -7.64
CA SER A 13 7.24 -13.14 -7.83
C SER A 13 7.10 -12.79 -9.30
N ALA A 14 7.00 -11.51 -9.63
CA ALA A 14 6.92 -11.04 -11.00
C ALA A 14 7.96 -9.96 -11.26
N VAL A 15 8.68 -10.07 -12.38
CA VAL A 15 9.42 -8.98 -13.00
C VAL A 15 8.63 -8.55 -14.23
N VAL A 16 8.17 -7.32 -14.25
CA VAL A 16 7.20 -6.82 -15.22
C VAL A 16 7.78 -5.68 -16.04
N ARG A 17 7.47 -5.68 -17.34
CA ARG A 17 7.82 -4.65 -18.31
C ARG A 17 6.76 -3.55 -18.31
N PHE A 18 7.13 -2.34 -17.91
CA PHE A 18 6.30 -1.15 -18.00
C PHE A 18 6.76 -0.29 -19.17
N LYS A 19 5.95 -0.19 -20.22
CA LYS A 19 6.31 0.55 -21.45
C LYS A 19 6.49 2.02 -21.17
N VAL A 20 7.66 2.56 -21.55
CA VAL A 20 7.94 4.00 -21.40
C VAL A 20 7.18 4.78 -22.46
N VAL A 21 6.54 5.89 -22.06
CA VAL A 21 5.83 6.76 -23.01
C VAL A 21 6.83 7.47 -23.92
N GLY A 22 6.59 7.39 -25.22
CA GLY A 22 7.42 8.07 -26.24
C GLY A 22 8.76 7.41 -26.54
N GLU A 23 9.08 6.26 -25.93
CA GLU A 23 10.32 5.52 -26.18
C GLU A 23 10.04 4.05 -26.45
N ASP A 24 10.90 3.41 -27.26
CA ASP A 24 10.90 1.96 -27.40
C ASP A 24 11.74 1.30 -26.31
N ALA A 25 11.31 1.50 -25.06
CA ALA A 25 11.97 1.02 -23.86
C ALA A 25 10.96 0.65 -22.77
N TYR A 26 11.40 -0.10 -21.77
CA TYR A 26 10.58 -0.56 -20.64
C TYR A 26 11.30 -0.33 -19.32
N PHE A 27 10.58 0.08 -18.29
CA PHE A 27 11.04 -0.12 -16.92
C PHE A 27 10.83 -1.58 -16.54
N LEU A 28 11.81 -2.20 -15.90
CA LEU A 28 11.66 -3.49 -15.24
C LEU A 28 11.39 -3.28 -13.77
N ALA A 29 10.17 -3.55 -13.32
CA ALA A 29 9.82 -3.49 -11.90
C ALA A 29 9.51 -4.88 -11.35
N TRP A 30 9.80 -5.08 -10.07
CA TRP A 30 9.63 -6.35 -9.38
C TRP A 30 8.58 -6.24 -8.27
N THR A 31 7.81 -7.33 -8.09
CA THR A 31 6.86 -7.48 -7.00
C THR A 31 6.78 -8.92 -6.52
N THR A 32 6.53 -9.12 -5.22
CA THR A 32 6.21 -10.41 -4.61
C THR A 32 4.71 -10.69 -4.59
N THR A 33 3.88 -9.72 -4.96
CA THR A 33 2.41 -9.78 -4.91
C THR A 33 1.80 -9.42 -6.26
N PRO A 34 1.81 -10.32 -7.27
CA PRO A 34 1.31 -10.01 -8.61
C PRO A 34 -0.14 -9.51 -8.63
N TRP A 35 -0.98 -9.94 -7.69
CA TRP A 35 -2.37 -9.52 -7.57
C TRP A 35 -2.56 -8.01 -7.30
N THR A 36 -1.51 -7.28 -6.87
CA THR A 36 -1.59 -5.81 -6.68
C THR A 36 -1.35 -5.03 -7.98
N LEU A 37 -0.81 -5.66 -9.03
CA LEU A 37 -0.49 -5.01 -10.30
C LEU A 37 -1.69 -4.36 -11.01
N PRO A 38 -2.94 -4.90 -10.95
CA PRO A 38 -4.10 -4.18 -11.47
C PRO A 38 -4.37 -2.83 -10.81
N SER A 39 -3.85 -2.62 -9.59
CA SER A 39 -3.95 -1.36 -8.85
C SER A 39 -2.69 -0.50 -8.93
N ASN A 40 -1.74 -0.82 -9.82
CA ASN A 40 -0.54 -0.02 -10.03
C ASN A 40 -0.87 1.41 -10.49
N VAL A 41 -0.23 2.41 -9.89
CA VAL A 41 -0.40 3.83 -10.25
C VAL A 41 0.92 4.60 -10.39
N ALA A 42 2.05 4.03 -9.94
CA ALA A 42 3.37 4.61 -10.10
C ALA A 42 4.45 3.54 -10.03
N LEU A 43 5.67 3.89 -10.40
CA LEU A 43 6.91 3.17 -10.11
C LEU A 43 7.74 4.00 -9.15
N CYS A 44 8.57 3.36 -8.31
CA CYS A 44 9.44 4.06 -7.37
C CYS A 44 10.89 3.60 -7.54
N VAL A 45 11.80 4.56 -7.49
CA VAL A 45 13.25 4.38 -7.55
C VAL A 45 13.91 5.04 -6.35
N ASN A 46 15.12 4.60 -5.99
CA ASN A 46 15.91 5.30 -4.98
C ASN A 46 16.61 6.51 -5.62
N PRO A 47 16.39 7.74 -5.14
CA PRO A 47 16.95 8.96 -5.76
C PRO A 47 18.48 8.99 -5.77
N ASN A 48 19.13 8.30 -4.84
CA ASN A 48 20.59 8.34 -4.64
C ASN A 48 21.33 7.25 -5.41
N ASP A 49 20.62 6.19 -5.83
CA ASP A 49 21.23 5.06 -6.53
C ASP A 49 21.39 5.32 -8.03
N THR A 50 22.16 4.47 -8.69
CA THR A 50 22.46 4.56 -10.12
C THR A 50 21.57 3.58 -10.89
N TYR A 51 20.96 4.09 -11.95
CA TYR A 51 20.12 3.37 -12.89
C TYR A 51 20.71 3.42 -14.29
N VAL A 52 20.47 2.38 -15.07
CA VAL A 52 20.97 2.27 -16.44
C VAL A 52 19.85 2.03 -17.42
N LYS A 53 19.99 2.60 -18.61
CA LYS A 53 19.24 2.23 -19.81
C LYS A 53 20.12 1.29 -20.60
N VAL A 54 19.67 0.08 -20.83
CA VAL A 54 20.45 -0.98 -21.45
C VAL A 54 19.73 -1.56 -22.65
N LYS A 55 20.48 -1.92 -23.69
CA LYS A 55 20.01 -2.77 -24.80
C LYS A 55 20.35 -4.20 -24.48
N ALA A 56 19.36 -5.05 -24.28
CA ALA A 56 19.53 -6.45 -23.94
C ALA A 56 19.57 -7.34 -25.18
N VAL A 57 20.12 -8.56 -25.03
CA VAL A 57 20.26 -9.54 -26.11
C VAL A 57 18.94 -10.09 -26.64
N ASP A 58 17.85 -9.97 -25.85
CA ASP A 58 16.47 -10.30 -26.29
C ASP A 58 15.87 -9.25 -27.25
N GLY A 59 16.61 -8.20 -27.54
CA GLY A 59 16.21 -7.14 -28.46
C GLY A 59 15.44 -5.98 -27.82
N TYR A 60 15.12 -6.05 -26.54
CA TYR A 60 14.46 -4.96 -25.80
C TYR A 60 15.44 -3.97 -25.20
N THR A 61 14.93 -2.79 -24.87
CA THR A 61 15.65 -1.77 -24.11
C THR A 61 15.01 -1.63 -22.74
N TYR A 62 15.83 -1.70 -21.67
CA TYR A 62 15.33 -1.68 -20.29
C TYR A 62 15.95 -0.55 -19.47
N TYR A 63 15.14 -0.03 -18.54
CA TYR A 63 15.60 0.79 -17.41
C TYR A 63 15.55 -0.06 -16.14
N MET A 64 16.64 -0.08 -15.38
CA MET A 64 16.74 -0.79 -14.10
C MET A 64 17.94 -0.30 -13.29
N ALA A 65 18.07 -0.71 -12.04
CA ALA A 65 19.25 -0.37 -11.25
C ALA A 65 20.50 -1.03 -11.82
N GLU A 66 21.58 -0.26 -11.91
CA GLU A 66 22.88 -0.74 -12.40
C GLU A 66 23.39 -1.94 -11.60
N ALA A 67 23.31 -1.84 -10.26
CA ALA A 67 23.79 -2.89 -9.35
C ALA A 67 23.10 -4.26 -9.52
N LEU A 68 21.91 -4.29 -10.13
CA LEU A 68 21.11 -5.50 -10.31
C LEU A 68 21.06 -5.98 -11.78
N ALA A 69 21.59 -5.20 -12.71
CA ALA A 69 21.48 -5.49 -14.14
C ALA A 69 22.12 -6.83 -14.52
N ASP A 70 23.32 -7.14 -14.04
CA ASP A 70 23.97 -8.42 -14.30
C ASP A 70 23.17 -9.60 -13.73
N LYS A 71 22.68 -9.48 -12.49
CA LYS A 71 21.87 -10.54 -11.83
C LYS A 71 20.59 -10.84 -12.59
N VAL A 72 19.89 -9.81 -13.05
CA VAL A 72 18.57 -9.93 -13.70
C VAL A 72 18.69 -10.34 -15.16
N LEU A 73 19.63 -9.75 -15.92
CA LEU A 73 19.69 -9.93 -17.36
C LEU A 73 20.54 -11.13 -17.79
N SER A 74 21.42 -11.66 -16.93
CA SER A 74 22.25 -12.84 -17.25
C SER A 74 21.43 -14.06 -17.66
N GLN A 75 20.21 -14.20 -17.17
CA GLN A 75 19.30 -15.28 -17.56
C GLN A 75 18.88 -15.27 -19.06
N LEU A 76 19.09 -14.14 -19.75
CA LEU A 76 18.83 -14.02 -21.18
C LEU A 76 19.91 -14.68 -22.04
N LEU A 77 21.07 -15.00 -21.46
CA LEU A 77 22.15 -15.68 -22.17
C LEU A 77 21.88 -17.18 -22.27
N SER A 78 22.23 -17.76 -23.44
CA SER A 78 22.38 -19.20 -23.53
C SER A 78 23.53 -19.69 -22.64
N LYS A 79 23.56 -20.96 -22.27
CA LYS A 79 24.65 -21.52 -21.50
C LYS A 79 26.01 -21.35 -22.20
N GLU A 80 26.04 -21.54 -23.52
CA GLU A 80 27.24 -21.39 -24.35
C GLU A 80 27.75 -19.94 -24.35
N ASP A 81 26.83 -18.95 -24.43
CA ASP A 81 27.20 -17.54 -24.43
C ASP A 81 27.68 -17.08 -23.05
N ALA A 82 27.06 -17.60 -21.98
CA ALA A 82 27.49 -17.33 -20.61
C ALA A 82 28.89 -17.91 -20.33
N GLU A 83 29.17 -19.15 -20.74
CA GLU A 83 30.48 -19.80 -20.64
C GLU A 83 31.54 -19.09 -21.51
N ALA A 84 31.15 -18.51 -22.63
CA ALA A 84 32.02 -17.70 -23.49
C ALA A 84 32.27 -16.28 -22.95
N GLY A 85 31.70 -15.92 -21.79
CA GLY A 85 31.88 -14.61 -21.15
C GLY A 85 31.20 -13.46 -21.90
N LYS A 86 30.16 -13.73 -22.72
CA LYS A 86 29.40 -12.68 -23.39
C LYS A 86 28.57 -11.91 -22.39
N LYS A 87 28.34 -10.62 -22.67
CA LYS A 87 27.43 -9.78 -21.88
C LYS A 87 26.00 -9.93 -22.36
N ALA A 88 25.07 -9.97 -21.42
CA ALA A 88 23.63 -10.04 -21.70
C ALA A 88 23.05 -8.72 -22.22
N TYR A 89 23.78 -7.62 -22.08
CA TYR A 89 23.32 -6.28 -22.42
C TYR A 89 24.48 -5.33 -22.71
N GLU A 90 24.15 -4.22 -23.35
CA GLU A 90 25.02 -3.05 -23.55
C GLU A 90 24.40 -1.85 -22.82
N VAL A 91 25.20 -1.11 -22.03
CA VAL A 91 24.73 0.11 -21.37
C VAL A 91 24.71 1.25 -22.38
N LEU A 92 23.54 1.83 -22.57
CA LEU A 92 23.32 2.97 -23.47
C LEU A 92 23.49 4.29 -22.72
N GLU A 93 22.88 4.40 -21.54
CA GLU A 93 22.83 5.61 -20.74
C GLU A 93 22.82 5.27 -19.25
N THR A 94 23.30 6.19 -18.42
CA THR A 94 23.36 6.05 -16.96
C THR A 94 22.69 7.27 -16.32
N TYR A 95 21.92 7.05 -15.24
CA TYR A 95 21.10 8.06 -14.55
C TYR A 95 21.29 7.93 -13.03
N LYS A 96 21.08 9.01 -12.31
CA LYS A 96 20.66 8.94 -10.90
C LYS A 96 19.17 8.72 -10.83
N GLY A 97 18.69 8.12 -9.72
CA GLY A 97 17.24 7.84 -9.59
C GLY A 97 16.38 9.09 -9.76
N ASN A 98 16.82 10.24 -9.20
CA ASN A 98 16.09 11.50 -9.37
C ASN A 98 16.05 12.04 -10.81
N ASP A 99 16.96 11.60 -11.69
CA ASP A 99 16.90 11.97 -13.12
C ASP A 99 15.74 11.25 -13.85
N LEU A 100 15.23 10.16 -13.27
CA LEU A 100 14.10 9.39 -13.78
C LEU A 100 12.75 9.86 -13.23
N GLU A 101 12.74 10.74 -12.23
CA GLU A 101 11.54 11.25 -11.59
C GLU A 101 10.58 11.88 -12.62
N TYR A 102 9.29 11.58 -12.50
CA TYR A 102 8.21 11.98 -13.42
C TYR A 102 8.29 11.42 -14.84
N LYS A 103 9.22 10.53 -15.16
CA LYS A 103 9.23 9.83 -16.45
C LYS A 103 8.00 8.92 -16.54
N GLU A 104 7.20 9.11 -17.59
CA GLU A 104 5.89 8.46 -17.74
C GLU A 104 5.99 7.07 -18.37
N TYR A 105 5.07 6.20 -17.99
CA TYR A 105 4.91 4.86 -18.58
C TYR A 105 3.42 4.56 -18.84
N GLU A 106 3.16 3.62 -19.74
CA GLU A 106 1.82 3.19 -20.08
C GLU A 106 1.23 2.31 -18.98
N PRO A 107 -0.04 2.54 -18.54
CA PRO A 107 -0.69 1.71 -17.52
C PRO A 107 -0.73 0.23 -17.90
N LEU A 108 -0.49 -0.66 -16.95
CA LEU A 108 -0.64 -2.11 -17.17
C LEU A 108 -2.09 -2.51 -17.43
N TYR A 109 -3.04 -1.84 -16.77
CA TYR A 109 -4.47 -2.13 -16.84
C TYR A 109 -5.28 -0.84 -16.95
N ASP A 110 -6.22 -0.82 -17.88
CA ASP A 110 -7.07 0.35 -18.15
C ASP A 110 -7.97 0.71 -16.96
N CYS A 111 -8.36 -0.26 -16.13
CA CYS A 111 -9.18 -0.03 -14.94
C CYS A 111 -8.52 0.96 -13.96
N ALA A 112 -7.22 0.84 -13.73
CA ALA A 112 -6.48 1.76 -12.86
C ALA A 112 -6.46 3.18 -13.45
N LYS A 113 -6.24 3.31 -14.77
CA LYS A 113 -6.27 4.58 -15.47
C LYS A 113 -7.66 5.24 -15.40
N GLN A 114 -8.72 4.49 -15.66
CA GLN A 114 -10.09 5.00 -15.58
C GLN A 114 -10.43 5.54 -14.20
N LEU A 115 -9.98 4.86 -13.13
CA LEU A 115 -10.22 5.31 -11.76
C LEU A 115 -9.36 6.54 -11.42
N ALA A 116 -8.11 6.60 -11.88
CA ALA A 116 -7.25 7.78 -11.73
C ALA A 116 -7.87 9.02 -12.42
N ASP A 117 -8.37 8.86 -13.64
CA ASP A 117 -9.04 9.91 -14.41
C ASP A 117 -10.31 10.41 -13.69
N LYS A 118 -11.10 9.49 -13.10
CA LYS A 118 -12.28 9.86 -12.29
C LYS A 118 -11.92 10.64 -11.02
N GLN A 119 -10.76 10.37 -10.42
CA GLN A 119 -10.25 11.12 -9.27
C GLN A 119 -9.61 12.45 -9.66
N GLY A 120 -9.39 12.71 -10.95
CA GLY A 120 -8.70 13.89 -11.45
C GLY A 120 -7.22 13.95 -11.04
N LYS A 121 -6.61 12.79 -10.78
CA LYS A 121 -5.23 12.67 -10.32
C LYS A 121 -4.32 12.10 -11.39
N LYS A 122 -3.07 12.61 -11.43
CA LYS A 122 -2.03 12.10 -12.31
C LYS A 122 -1.36 10.87 -11.67
N GLY A 123 -1.21 9.80 -12.43
CA GLY A 123 -0.46 8.60 -12.09
C GLY A 123 0.43 8.17 -13.25
N PHE A 124 0.97 6.95 -13.16
CA PHE A 124 1.72 6.25 -14.21
C PHE A 124 3.03 6.95 -14.59
N PHE A 125 3.77 7.36 -13.58
CA PHE A 125 5.11 7.93 -13.71
C PHE A 125 6.04 7.42 -12.60
N VAL A 126 7.33 7.66 -12.76
CA VAL A 126 8.37 7.28 -11.79
C VAL A 126 8.37 8.29 -10.64
N THR A 127 8.36 7.79 -9.43
CA THR A 127 8.52 8.53 -8.16
C THR A 127 9.86 8.18 -7.51
N CYS A 128 10.26 8.92 -6.49
CA CYS A 128 11.49 8.70 -5.75
C CYS A 128 11.22 8.52 -4.26
N ASP A 129 11.83 7.48 -3.66
CA ASP A 129 11.88 7.32 -2.20
C ASP A 129 13.08 6.46 -1.79
N THR A 130 13.63 6.72 -0.60
CA THR A 130 14.84 6.07 -0.10
C THR A 130 14.62 4.66 0.43
N TYR A 131 13.36 4.21 0.61
CA TYR A 131 13.08 2.84 1.04
C TYR A 131 13.40 1.78 -0.03
N VAL A 132 13.50 2.18 -1.31
CA VAL A 132 13.87 1.26 -2.39
C VAL A 132 15.30 0.81 -2.22
N THR A 133 15.51 -0.50 -2.13
CA THR A 133 16.83 -1.12 -1.89
C THR A 133 17.39 -1.79 -3.13
N MET A 134 18.72 -2.00 -3.13
CA MET A 134 19.46 -2.69 -4.20
C MET A 134 19.80 -4.15 -3.84
N SER A 135 19.12 -4.73 -2.84
CA SER A 135 19.36 -6.11 -2.39
C SER A 135 18.73 -7.15 -3.30
N ASP A 136 17.48 -6.87 -3.75
CA ASP A 136 16.69 -7.81 -4.52
C ASP A 136 15.87 -7.12 -5.63
N GLY A 137 15.29 -7.94 -6.52
CA GLY A 137 14.46 -7.45 -7.62
C GLY A 137 15.24 -6.75 -8.70
N THR A 138 14.78 -5.60 -9.13
CA THR A 138 15.31 -4.78 -10.23
C THR A 138 15.76 -3.38 -9.81
N GLY A 139 15.59 -3.04 -8.52
CA GLY A 139 15.79 -1.68 -8.00
C GLY A 139 14.69 -0.70 -8.38
N ILE A 140 13.63 -1.17 -9.02
CA ILE A 140 12.39 -0.43 -9.31
C ILE A 140 11.22 -1.18 -8.71
N VAL A 141 10.45 -0.51 -7.87
CA VAL A 141 9.27 -1.07 -7.19
C VAL A 141 8.01 -0.49 -7.81
N HIS A 142 6.97 -1.32 -7.99
CA HIS A 142 5.66 -0.80 -8.37
C HIS A 142 4.92 -0.25 -7.16
N ILE A 143 4.13 0.80 -7.34
CA ILE A 143 3.38 1.48 -6.29
C ILE A 143 1.89 1.24 -6.46
N ALA A 144 1.28 0.72 -5.38
CA ALA A 144 -0.16 0.56 -5.23
C ALA A 144 -0.59 1.04 -3.82
N PRO A 145 -0.93 2.33 -3.64
CA PRO A 145 -1.09 2.99 -2.34
C PRO A 145 -2.07 2.33 -1.36
N ALA A 146 -2.98 1.50 -1.86
CA ALA A 146 -3.95 0.78 -1.03
C ALA A 146 -3.37 -0.45 -0.32
N PHE A 147 -2.16 -0.93 -0.67
CA PHE A 147 -1.66 -2.27 -0.28
C PHE A 147 -0.31 -2.27 0.44
N GLY A 148 0.28 -1.12 0.70
CA GLY A 148 1.52 -0.98 1.45
C GLY A 148 1.62 0.35 2.18
N GLU A 149 2.31 0.38 3.34
CA GLU A 149 2.52 1.62 4.10
C GLU A 149 3.47 2.56 3.34
N ASP A 150 4.57 2.02 2.80
CA ASP A 150 5.52 2.79 2.00
C ASP A 150 4.86 3.30 0.71
N ASP A 151 4.06 2.45 0.04
CA ASP A 151 3.28 2.83 -1.14
C ASP A 151 2.30 3.96 -0.83
N ALA A 152 1.63 3.88 0.33
CA ALA A 152 0.71 4.92 0.78
C ALA A 152 1.43 6.23 1.12
N ASN A 153 2.66 6.17 1.68
CA ASN A 153 3.51 7.34 1.92
C ASN A 153 3.91 8.01 0.61
N VAL A 154 4.41 7.23 -0.35
CA VAL A 154 4.71 7.73 -1.71
C VAL A 154 3.44 8.30 -2.35
N GLY A 155 2.31 7.60 -2.21
CA GLY A 155 1.01 8.05 -2.73
C GLY A 155 0.60 9.43 -2.20
N ARG A 156 0.81 9.69 -0.92
CA ARG A 156 0.54 11.01 -0.30
C ARG A 156 1.53 12.09 -0.76
N ASN A 157 2.81 11.75 -0.82
CA ASN A 157 3.87 12.71 -1.20
C ASN A 157 3.73 13.21 -2.65
N TYR A 158 3.26 12.35 -3.55
CA TYR A 158 3.09 12.66 -4.98
C TYR A 158 1.63 12.90 -5.40
N ASP A 159 0.70 12.93 -4.44
CA ASP A 159 -0.75 13.05 -4.69
C ASP A 159 -1.26 12.04 -5.74
N LEU A 160 -0.80 10.79 -5.64
CA LEU A 160 -1.17 9.72 -6.57
C LEU A 160 -2.65 9.34 -6.45
N PRO A 161 -3.23 8.74 -7.50
CA PRO A 161 -4.55 8.12 -7.42
C PRO A 161 -4.57 7.03 -6.34
N PHE A 162 -5.68 6.93 -5.62
CA PHE A 162 -5.91 5.84 -4.68
C PHE A 162 -6.77 4.78 -5.36
N VAL A 163 -6.15 3.66 -5.72
CA VAL A 163 -6.77 2.56 -6.46
C VAL A 163 -6.79 1.31 -5.59
N GLN A 164 -7.99 0.83 -5.26
CA GLN A 164 -8.19 -0.37 -4.45
C GLN A 164 -9.23 -1.26 -5.10
N PHE A 165 -8.78 -2.29 -5.80
CA PHE A 165 -9.63 -3.28 -6.46
C PHE A 165 -9.73 -4.59 -5.68
N VAL A 166 -9.79 -4.51 -4.37
CA VAL A 166 -9.99 -5.67 -3.48
C VAL A 166 -11.12 -5.33 -2.49
N ASP A 167 -12.08 -6.22 -2.39
CA ASP A 167 -13.22 -6.08 -1.50
C ASP A 167 -12.91 -6.51 -0.05
N GLY A 168 -13.91 -6.41 0.84
CA GLY A 168 -13.77 -6.78 2.26
C GLY A 168 -13.55 -8.27 2.53
N LYS A 169 -13.68 -9.14 1.52
CA LYS A 169 -13.39 -10.58 1.60
C LYS A 169 -12.01 -10.94 1.08
N GLY A 170 -11.36 -10.00 0.40
CA GLY A 170 -10.09 -10.22 -0.27
C GLY A 170 -10.22 -10.68 -1.72
N ASP A 171 -11.42 -10.51 -2.32
CA ASP A 171 -11.67 -10.85 -3.71
C ASP A 171 -11.48 -9.61 -4.59
N LEU A 172 -10.95 -9.81 -5.80
CA LEU A 172 -10.78 -8.74 -6.78
C LEU A 172 -12.15 -8.27 -7.30
N THR A 173 -12.31 -6.95 -7.42
CA THR A 173 -13.57 -6.32 -7.79
C THR A 173 -13.87 -6.42 -9.30
N GLU A 174 -15.12 -6.11 -9.68
CA GLU A 174 -15.62 -6.26 -11.06
C GLU A 174 -14.92 -5.38 -12.09
N GLU A 175 -14.22 -4.33 -11.65
CA GLU A 175 -13.46 -3.45 -12.53
C GLU A 175 -12.21 -4.11 -13.13
N THR A 176 -11.72 -5.18 -12.49
CA THR A 176 -10.51 -5.87 -12.93
C THR A 176 -10.83 -7.05 -13.85
N PRO A 177 -9.89 -7.45 -14.73
CA PRO A 177 -10.04 -8.69 -15.53
C PRO A 177 -10.14 -9.98 -14.68
N PHE A 178 -9.87 -9.89 -13.38
CA PHE A 178 -9.80 -11.03 -12.45
C PHE A 178 -10.95 -11.01 -11.42
N ALA A 179 -12.07 -10.40 -11.76
CA ALA A 179 -13.23 -10.19 -10.90
C ALA A 179 -13.68 -11.45 -10.15
N GLY A 180 -13.94 -11.31 -8.85
CA GLY A 180 -14.42 -12.37 -7.98
C GLY A 180 -13.39 -13.42 -7.58
N MET A 181 -12.14 -13.29 -8.00
CA MET A 181 -11.05 -14.19 -7.58
C MET A 181 -10.45 -13.69 -6.26
N PHE A 182 -10.22 -14.61 -5.33
CA PHE A 182 -9.40 -14.29 -4.15
C PHE A 182 -7.99 -13.92 -4.59
N VAL A 183 -7.40 -12.88 -3.98
CA VAL A 183 -6.13 -12.28 -4.42
C VAL A 183 -4.99 -13.29 -4.61
N LYS A 184 -4.87 -14.30 -3.74
CA LYS A 184 -3.81 -15.31 -3.87
C LYS A 184 -4.07 -16.30 -5.02
N ASP A 185 -5.35 -16.55 -5.35
CA ASP A 185 -5.73 -17.38 -6.49
C ASP A 185 -5.60 -16.60 -7.81
N ALA A 186 -5.62 -15.28 -7.75
CA ALA A 186 -5.41 -14.39 -8.90
C ALA A 186 -3.94 -14.28 -9.33
N ASP A 187 -2.96 -14.50 -8.42
CA ASP A 187 -1.53 -14.39 -8.76
C ASP A 187 -1.15 -15.16 -10.05
N PRO A 188 -1.49 -16.47 -10.21
CA PRO A 188 -1.16 -17.20 -11.43
C PRO A 188 -1.85 -16.65 -12.68
N GLU A 189 -3.08 -16.12 -12.54
CA GLU A 189 -3.84 -15.61 -13.69
C GLU A 189 -3.31 -14.25 -14.15
N VAL A 190 -2.89 -13.38 -13.20
CA VAL A 190 -2.19 -12.13 -13.52
C VAL A 190 -0.88 -12.41 -14.25
N LEU A 191 -0.10 -13.40 -13.80
CA LEU A 191 1.14 -13.79 -14.48
C LEU A 191 0.87 -14.29 -15.89
N LYS A 192 -0.18 -15.11 -16.13
CA LYS A 192 -0.56 -15.58 -17.46
C LYS A 192 -1.01 -14.46 -18.39
N ASP A 193 -1.79 -13.52 -17.88
CA ASP A 193 -2.24 -12.35 -18.66
C ASP A 193 -1.05 -11.50 -19.10
N LEU A 194 -0.12 -11.20 -18.18
CA LEU A 194 1.08 -10.43 -18.48
C LEU A 194 2.00 -11.14 -19.47
N ASP A 195 2.14 -12.46 -19.35
CA ASP A 195 2.92 -13.30 -20.30
C ASP A 195 2.30 -13.27 -21.69
N ALA A 196 0.99 -13.49 -21.78
CA ALA A 196 0.25 -13.45 -23.06
C ALA A 196 0.36 -12.08 -23.77
N ARG A 197 0.50 -11.00 -23.02
CA ARG A 197 0.69 -9.63 -23.53
C ARG A 197 2.17 -9.26 -23.76
N GLY A 198 3.12 -10.17 -23.48
CA GLY A 198 4.56 -9.94 -23.60
C GLY A 198 5.10 -8.95 -22.55
N LEU A 199 4.36 -8.71 -21.47
CA LEU A 199 4.74 -7.78 -20.39
C LEU A 199 5.41 -8.47 -19.21
N LEU A 200 5.32 -9.78 -19.07
CA LEU A 200 6.06 -10.55 -18.09
C LEU A 200 7.51 -10.75 -18.58
N PHE A 201 8.49 -10.26 -17.81
CA PHE A 201 9.90 -10.53 -18.08
C PHE A 201 10.33 -11.85 -17.47
N ASP A 202 9.97 -12.09 -16.20
CA ASP A 202 10.30 -13.31 -15.46
C ASP A 202 9.34 -13.50 -14.27
N ALA A 203 9.20 -14.74 -13.81
CA ALA A 203 8.40 -15.11 -12.64
C ALA A 203 9.20 -16.04 -11.71
N PRO A 204 10.29 -15.55 -11.09
CA PRO A 204 11.13 -16.36 -10.24
C PRO A 204 10.42 -16.76 -8.96
N LYS A 205 10.75 -17.96 -8.44
CA LYS A 205 10.31 -18.35 -7.11
C LYS A 205 11.09 -17.56 -6.07
N PHE A 206 10.36 -16.92 -5.18
CA PHE A 206 10.89 -16.13 -4.09
C PHE A 206 10.46 -16.75 -2.75
N GLU A 207 11.40 -16.91 -1.85
CA GLU A 207 11.16 -17.41 -0.50
C GLU A 207 11.19 -16.26 0.47
N HIS A 208 10.10 -16.07 1.22
CA HIS A 208 9.97 -14.97 2.16
C HIS A 208 9.03 -15.32 3.32
N GLU A 209 9.11 -14.53 4.38
CA GLU A 209 8.19 -14.61 5.50
C GLU A 209 6.87 -13.92 5.13
N TYR A 210 5.75 -14.67 5.23
CA TYR A 210 4.41 -14.16 4.91
C TYR A 210 3.44 -14.33 6.09
N PRO A 211 2.64 -13.32 6.43
CA PRO A 211 1.74 -13.39 7.57
C PRO A 211 0.51 -14.26 7.29
N HIS A 212 0.18 -15.11 8.24
CA HIS A 212 -1.01 -15.96 8.23
C HIS A 212 -1.86 -15.69 9.47
N CYS A 213 -3.15 -15.96 9.37
CA CYS A 213 -4.05 -15.88 10.49
C CYS A 213 -3.73 -17.00 11.50
N TRP A 214 -3.37 -16.65 12.72
CA TRP A 214 -3.05 -17.60 13.77
C TRP A 214 -4.19 -18.56 14.17
N ARG A 215 -5.45 -18.21 13.79
CA ARG A 215 -6.64 -19.03 14.09
C ARG A 215 -7.00 -20.02 12.98
N CYS A 216 -7.04 -19.55 11.74
CA CYS A 216 -7.51 -20.37 10.60
C CYS A 216 -6.42 -20.65 9.58
N ASP A 217 -5.21 -20.19 9.82
CA ASP A 217 -4.02 -20.47 9.02
C ASP A 217 -4.07 -19.94 7.57
N LYS A 218 -5.04 -19.08 7.26
CA LYS A 218 -5.16 -18.48 5.94
C LYS A 218 -4.18 -17.30 5.79
N PRO A 219 -3.65 -17.06 4.58
CA PRO A 219 -2.79 -15.91 4.32
C PRO A 219 -3.54 -14.61 4.61
N LEU A 220 -2.83 -13.65 5.20
CA LEU A 220 -3.35 -12.31 5.43
C LEU A 220 -2.91 -11.40 4.29
N ILE A 221 -3.69 -10.37 4.02
CA ILE A 221 -3.35 -9.33 3.06
C ILE A 221 -3.31 -7.97 3.75
N TYR A 222 -2.39 -7.11 3.30
CA TYR A 222 -2.39 -5.70 3.66
C TYR A 222 -3.24 -4.95 2.65
N TYR A 223 -4.25 -4.22 3.12
CA TYR A 223 -5.02 -3.30 2.31
C TYR A 223 -5.61 -2.18 3.17
N ALA A 224 -5.81 -1.02 2.56
CA ALA A 224 -6.32 0.14 3.26
C ALA A 224 -7.79 -0.06 3.66
N ARG A 225 -8.13 0.36 4.88
CA ARG A 225 -9.49 0.34 5.42
C ARG A 225 -9.78 1.64 6.13
N GLU A 226 -10.99 2.12 5.95
CA GLU A 226 -11.48 3.23 6.76
C GLU A 226 -11.50 2.84 8.23
N SER A 227 -10.96 3.71 9.05
CA SER A 227 -10.83 3.52 10.50
C SER A 227 -10.87 4.86 11.20
N TRP A 228 -11.36 4.85 12.44
CA TRP A 228 -11.29 6.00 13.31
C TRP A 228 -9.95 6.05 14.02
N TYR A 229 -9.35 7.24 14.00
CA TYR A 229 -8.04 7.49 14.61
C TYR A 229 -8.12 8.61 15.64
N ILE A 230 -7.40 8.46 16.74
CA ILE A 230 -7.00 9.59 17.59
C ILE A 230 -5.70 10.14 17.02
N LYS A 231 -5.70 11.40 16.61
CA LYS A 231 -4.55 12.06 15.97
C LYS A 231 -3.49 12.43 17.03
N GLU A 232 -2.77 11.43 17.52
CA GLU A 232 -1.73 11.62 18.55
C GLU A 232 -0.53 12.41 17.99
N THR A 233 -0.26 12.34 16.71
CA THR A 233 0.78 13.11 16.01
C THR A 233 0.56 14.63 16.15
N ALA A 234 -0.68 15.09 16.33
CA ALA A 234 -1.00 16.51 16.52
C ALA A 234 -0.47 17.07 17.86
N VAL A 235 -0.22 16.22 18.86
CA VAL A 235 0.27 16.60 20.19
C VAL A 235 1.65 16.03 20.51
N LYS A 236 2.32 15.47 19.52
CA LYS A 236 3.63 14.81 19.64
C LYS A 236 4.67 15.68 20.35
N ASP A 237 4.83 16.93 19.89
CA ASP A 237 5.83 17.85 20.46
C ASP A 237 5.52 18.20 21.92
N ASP A 238 4.25 18.33 22.26
CA ASP A 238 3.81 18.56 23.64
C ASP A 238 4.06 17.34 24.53
N LEU A 239 3.84 16.13 24.02
CA LEU A 239 4.14 14.89 24.73
C LEU A 239 5.65 14.76 25.01
N ILE A 240 6.49 15.01 24.03
CA ILE A 240 7.96 14.98 24.18
C ILE A 240 8.40 16.06 25.20
N ARG A 241 7.90 17.29 25.07
CA ARG A 241 8.21 18.38 26.00
C ARG A 241 7.82 18.01 27.44
N ASN A 242 6.62 17.44 27.61
CA ASN A 242 6.15 17.05 28.97
C ASN A 242 6.95 15.86 29.50
N ASN A 243 7.31 14.88 28.70
CA ASN A 243 8.18 13.75 29.06
C ASN A 243 9.52 14.24 29.66
N ASN A 244 10.10 15.28 29.05
CA ASN A 244 11.36 15.87 29.51
C ASN A 244 11.27 16.59 30.87
N THR A 245 10.06 16.83 31.37
CA THR A 245 9.85 17.40 32.74
C THR A 245 9.68 16.32 33.80
N VAL A 246 9.52 15.06 33.43
CA VAL A 246 9.33 13.94 34.36
C VAL A 246 10.68 13.50 34.93
N ASN A 247 10.75 13.35 36.27
CA ASN A 247 11.91 12.76 36.92
C ASN A 247 11.86 11.22 36.82
N TRP A 248 12.46 10.68 35.77
CA TRP A 248 12.50 9.23 35.53
C TRP A 248 13.54 8.53 36.39
N ILE A 249 13.16 7.38 37.00
CA ILE A 249 14.07 6.50 37.77
C ILE A 249 14.00 5.09 37.22
N PRO A 250 15.01 4.60 36.50
CA PRO A 250 16.22 5.31 36.07
C PRO A 250 15.94 6.34 34.93
N GLU A 251 16.77 7.38 34.86
CA GLU A 251 16.64 8.46 33.86
C GLU A 251 16.61 7.96 32.42
N SER A 252 17.33 6.86 32.14
CA SER A 252 17.38 6.23 30.82
C SER A 252 16.03 5.74 30.25
N ILE A 253 14.98 5.61 31.08
CA ILE A 253 13.65 5.27 30.59
C ILE A 253 13.05 6.44 29.80
N GLY A 254 13.18 7.65 30.32
CA GLY A 254 12.61 8.86 29.71
C GLY A 254 13.25 9.23 28.39
N SER A 255 14.58 9.18 28.30
CA SER A 255 15.33 9.47 27.07
C SER A 255 15.50 8.26 26.14
N GLY A 256 15.37 7.03 26.66
CA GLY A 256 15.50 5.79 25.92
C GLY A 256 14.15 5.26 25.38
N ARG A 257 13.69 4.14 25.95
CA ARG A 257 12.53 3.41 25.41
C ARG A 257 11.26 4.26 25.29
N PHE A 258 10.94 5.06 26.31
CA PHE A 258 9.72 5.87 26.30
C PHE A 258 9.87 7.10 25.41
N GLY A 259 11.03 7.79 25.48
CA GLY A 259 11.34 8.92 24.59
C GLY A 259 11.32 8.52 23.12
N ASN A 260 12.00 7.42 22.78
CA ASN A 260 12.00 6.89 21.42
C ASN A 260 10.60 6.51 20.94
N TRP A 261 9.74 5.98 21.82
CA TRP A 261 8.35 5.68 21.47
C TRP A 261 7.57 6.96 21.18
N LEU A 262 7.74 8.03 21.96
CA LEU A 262 7.11 9.32 21.70
C LEU A 262 7.63 9.97 20.41
N GLU A 263 8.93 9.86 20.12
CA GLU A 263 9.52 10.37 18.88
C GLU A 263 8.99 9.68 17.62
N ASN A 264 8.55 8.44 17.77
CA ASN A 264 7.99 7.63 16.68
C ASN A 264 6.49 7.40 16.86
N ILE A 265 5.78 8.25 17.61
CA ILE A 265 4.34 8.10 17.85
C ILE A 265 3.56 8.21 16.55
N GLN A 266 2.60 7.32 16.40
CA GLN A 266 1.67 7.28 15.27
C GLN A 266 0.25 7.49 15.76
N ASP A 267 -0.64 7.90 14.87
CA ASP A 267 -2.06 8.07 15.17
C ASP A 267 -2.67 6.73 15.62
N TRP A 268 -3.44 6.76 16.69
CA TRP A 268 -3.99 5.56 17.31
C TRP A 268 -5.30 5.13 16.66
N ALA A 269 -5.26 4.03 15.89
CA ALA A 269 -6.46 3.40 15.33
C ALA A 269 -7.32 2.79 16.45
N ILE A 270 -8.48 3.35 16.72
CA ILE A 270 -9.38 2.92 17.80
C ILE A 270 -10.52 2.01 17.35
N SER A 271 -10.93 2.08 16.08
CA SER A 271 -11.98 1.20 15.54
C SER A 271 -11.48 -0.22 15.29
N ARG A 272 -12.39 -1.18 15.36
CA ARG A 272 -12.12 -2.60 15.09
C ARG A 272 -13.27 -3.21 14.31
N ASN A 273 -12.98 -4.09 13.35
CA ASN A 273 -14.01 -4.84 12.61
C ASN A 273 -14.64 -5.95 13.43
N ARG A 274 -13.91 -6.46 14.41
CA ARG A 274 -14.42 -7.41 15.39
C ARG A 274 -14.77 -6.62 16.65
N TYR A 275 -16.03 -6.56 16.99
CA TYR A 275 -16.55 -5.71 18.06
C TYR A 275 -17.02 -6.51 19.30
N TRP A 276 -17.03 -5.84 20.44
CA TRP A 276 -17.67 -6.28 21.69
C TRP A 276 -19.10 -5.78 21.81
N GLY A 277 -19.64 -5.11 20.81
CA GLY A 277 -20.93 -4.44 20.85
C GLY A 277 -20.88 -3.04 21.44
N THR A 278 -19.70 -2.50 21.79
CA THR A 278 -19.51 -1.12 22.23
C THR A 278 -19.16 -0.26 21.01
N PRO A 279 -20.10 0.54 20.47
CA PRO A 279 -19.83 1.41 19.34
C PRO A 279 -19.02 2.64 19.77
N LEU A 280 -18.45 3.35 18.81
CA LEU A 280 -17.97 4.72 19.00
C LEU A 280 -19.18 5.63 19.20
N ASN A 281 -19.02 6.65 20.04
CA ASN A 281 -20.07 7.62 20.35
C ASN A 281 -20.23 8.69 19.25
N ILE A 282 -20.29 8.26 18.00
CA ILE A 282 -20.38 9.11 16.81
C ILE A 282 -21.63 8.72 16.03
N TRP A 283 -22.49 9.69 15.78
CA TRP A 283 -23.67 9.55 14.91
C TRP A 283 -23.36 10.17 13.56
N GLU A 284 -23.73 9.47 12.51
CA GLU A 284 -23.57 9.92 11.14
C GLU A 284 -24.93 10.07 10.46
N CYS A 285 -25.16 11.18 9.80
CA CYS A 285 -26.38 11.40 9.02
C CYS A 285 -26.30 10.63 7.70
N GLU A 286 -27.20 9.66 7.50
CA GLU A 286 -27.27 8.88 6.26
C GLU A 286 -27.56 9.72 4.99
N ALA A 287 -28.09 10.93 5.18
CA ALA A 287 -28.49 11.78 4.04
C ALA A 287 -27.40 12.75 3.57
N CYS A 288 -26.55 13.27 4.47
CA CYS A 288 -25.54 14.27 4.13
C CYS A 288 -24.12 13.95 4.65
N GLY A 289 -23.95 12.85 5.40
CA GLY A 289 -22.65 12.45 5.94
C GLY A 289 -22.16 13.31 7.12
N HIS A 290 -23.02 14.22 7.67
CA HIS A 290 -22.65 14.99 8.86
C HIS A 290 -22.40 14.06 10.04
N GLN A 291 -21.29 14.28 10.77
CA GLN A 291 -20.89 13.47 11.91
C GLN A 291 -20.90 14.30 13.18
N GLU A 292 -21.49 13.76 14.23
CA GLU A 292 -21.59 14.40 15.56
C GLU A 292 -21.19 13.42 16.67
N SER A 293 -20.35 13.85 17.57
CA SER A 293 -19.92 13.07 18.74
C SER A 293 -20.81 13.42 19.95
N ILE A 294 -21.38 12.42 20.60
CA ILE A 294 -22.21 12.56 21.80
C ILE A 294 -21.37 12.16 23.03
N GLY A 295 -21.07 13.12 23.90
CA GLY A 295 -20.15 12.96 25.03
C GLY A 295 -20.80 12.41 26.32
N SER A 296 -22.12 12.38 26.42
CA SER A 296 -22.80 11.92 27.64
C SER A 296 -24.19 11.38 27.40
N ARG A 297 -24.70 10.59 28.35
CA ARG A 297 -26.10 10.12 28.35
C ARG A 297 -27.12 11.25 28.42
N ALA A 298 -26.80 12.33 29.12
CA ALA A 298 -27.69 13.51 29.21
C ALA A 298 -27.79 14.21 27.86
N GLU A 299 -26.67 14.41 27.19
CA GLU A 299 -26.60 14.97 25.84
C GLU A 299 -27.34 14.08 24.82
N LEU A 300 -27.19 12.75 24.94
CA LEU A 300 -27.95 11.82 24.08
C LEU A 300 -29.47 12.02 24.22
N ALA A 301 -29.98 12.09 25.44
CA ALA A 301 -31.42 12.32 25.70
C ALA A 301 -31.86 13.70 25.21
N GLU A 302 -31.04 14.73 25.35
CA GLU A 302 -31.34 16.07 24.84
C GLU A 302 -31.40 16.07 23.30
N ARG A 303 -30.41 15.46 22.64
CA ARG A 303 -30.33 15.41 21.17
C ARG A 303 -31.47 14.58 20.55
N SER A 304 -31.80 13.44 21.14
CA SER A 304 -32.93 12.58 20.67
C SER A 304 -34.28 13.15 21.01
N GLY A 305 -34.38 14.06 22.00
CA GLY A 305 -35.62 14.58 22.54
C GLY A 305 -36.41 13.56 23.40
N ASN A 306 -35.76 12.45 23.77
CA ASN A 306 -36.36 11.39 24.59
C ASN A 306 -35.57 11.18 25.89
N PRO A 307 -36.07 11.56 27.08
CA PRO A 307 -35.36 11.39 28.34
C PRO A 307 -34.98 9.94 28.69
N ASP A 308 -35.70 8.95 28.15
CA ASP A 308 -35.39 7.54 28.40
C ASP A 308 -34.13 7.07 27.68
N ASP A 309 -33.69 7.76 26.63
CA ASP A 309 -32.46 7.44 25.93
C ASP A 309 -31.20 7.69 26.81
N ALA A 310 -31.32 8.48 27.88
CA ALA A 310 -30.30 8.57 28.91
C ALA A 310 -30.02 7.23 29.63
N LYS A 311 -30.93 6.29 29.58
CA LYS A 311 -30.85 4.99 30.25
C LYS A 311 -30.62 3.82 29.30
N VAL A 312 -30.54 4.08 27.99
CA VAL A 312 -30.37 3.04 26.98
C VAL A 312 -29.10 2.23 27.21
N GLU A 313 -29.16 0.96 26.91
CA GLU A 313 -27.95 0.11 26.90
C GLU A 313 -27.05 0.53 25.71
N LEU A 314 -25.77 0.90 26.02
CA LEU A 314 -24.84 1.46 25.04
C LEU A 314 -24.22 0.42 24.09
N HIS A 315 -24.58 -0.86 24.23
CA HIS A 315 -24.12 -1.91 23.32
C HIS A 315 -25.08 -2.11 22.15
N ARG A 316 -24.56 -2.62 21.07
CA ARG A 316 -25.41 -3.10 19.95
C ARG A 316 -26.28 -4.28 20.39
N PRO A 317 -27.52 -4.38 19.92
CA PRO A 317 -28.19 -3.51 18.94
C PRO A 317 -28.95 -2.31 19.56
N TYR A 318 -28.93 -2.15 20.87
CA TYR A 318 -29.79 -1.22 21.61
C TYR A 318 -29.54 0.24 21.27
N ILE A 319 -28.26 0.65 21.24
CA ILE A 319 -27.89 2.04 20.94
C ILE A 319 -28.16 2.41 19.49
N ASP A 320 -28.13 1.43 18.56
CA ASP A 320 -28.38 1.66 17.14
C ASP A 320 -29.83 2.13 16.87
N ALA A 321 -30.74 1.91 17.83
CA ALA A 321 -32.13 2.37 17.73
C ALA A 321 -32.32 3.85 18.09
N VAL A 322 -31.31 4.48 18.70
CA VAL A 322 -31.39 5.90 19.10
C VAL A 322 -30.99 6.76 17.91
N THR A 323 -31.92 7.50 17.36
CA THR A 323 -31.70 8.41 16.24
C THR A 323 -32.23 9.81 16.57
N PHE A 324 -31.71 10.81 15.87
CA PHE A 324 -32.13 12.21 16.03
C PHE A 324 -31.93 13.01 14.75
N LYS A 325 -32.48 14.20 14.69
CA LYS A 325 -32.39 15.06 13.51
C LYS A 325 -31.01 15.64 13.32
N CYS A 326 -30.50 15.53 12.11
CA CYS A 326 -29.24 16.14 11.71
C CYS A 326 -29.33 17.68 11.81
N PRO A 327 -28.36 18.36 12.45
CA PRO A 327 -28.38 19.82 12.55
C PRO A 327 -28.18 20.51 11.19
N ASP A 328 -27.51 19.85 10.23
CA ASP A 328 -27.19 20.46 8.93
C ASP A 328 -28.35 20.32 7.93
N CYS A 329 -28.92 19.13 7.78
CA CYS A 329 -29.93 18.88 6.74
C CYS A 329 -31.37 18.64 7.28
N GLY A 330 -31.54 18.52 8.60
CA GLY A 330 -32.83 18.30 9.27
C GLY A 330 -33.46 16.91 9.07
N LYS A 331 -32.78 15.98 8.36
CA LYS A 331 -33.21 14.59 8.21
C LYS A 331 -32.77 13.76 9.42
N THR A 332 -33.44 12.66 9.66
CA THR A 332 -33.09 11.71 10.74
C THR A 332 -32.09 10.71 10.24
#